data_7c96969483bbfddf0f68927450377209
#
_entry.id   7c96969483bbfddf0f68927450377209
#
_cell.length_a   1.000
_cell.length_b   1.000
_cell.length_c   1.000
_cell.angle_alpha   90.00
_cell.angle_beta   90.00
_cell.angle_gamma   90.00
#
_symmetry.space_group_name_H-M   'P 1'
#
loop_
_entity.id
_entity.type
_entity.pdbx_description
1 polymer ?
#
loop_
_entity_poly.entity_id
_entity_poly.type
_entity_poly.pdbx_seq_one_letter_code
_entity_poly.pdbx_strand_id
1 'polypeptide(L)'
;LNGNHFMSSNNTIGIIYIIVAMATFSVHDSILKFIFQKVSLYEIYFGRTFIAATLSAAFLLIYKKKIIFITRYPILSLIRVILHFLAFSMFFISLTYLSLAVATALYFSTPFFMSIFARTLLNETIGYRRWLAIFFGFIGVYIILNPNLSDFDFKNLLPLLCALFYALSMTITKITSDKDDTYTQLFYFYIITIILCFIMYFVFGSGQFDKFDDPTIKFIFREWFSNFDYTFKYIVLMGILASIAFTCVFKAYSNYSTSITSIFEYSLIIWSIIIGYFLFDDIPTIRTII
;
A
#
# COMPACT_ATOMS: atom_id res chain seq x y z
N LEU A 1 -28.68 -12.68 21.05
CA LEU A 1 -29.57 -12.49 19.92
C LEU A 1 -29.77 -11.01 19.63
N ASN A 2 -28.89 -10.33 18.94
CA ASN A 2 -29.21 -9.08 18.25
C ASN A 2 -28.24 -8.92 17.08
N GLY A 3 -28.72 -9.31 15.88
CA GLY A 3 -27.96 -9.30 14.63
C GLY A 3 -27.94 -7.95 13.90
N ASN A 4 -27.98 -6.79 14.59
CA ASN A 4 -28.07 -5.47 13.97
C ASN A 4 -26.86 -4.56 14.23
N HIS A 5 -25.67 -5.11 14.47
CA HIS A 5 -24.43 -4.32 14.57
C HIS A 5 -23.63 -4.19 13.26
N PHE A 6 -24.25 -4.43 12.09
CA PHE A 6 -23.50 -4.42 10.83
C PHE A 6 -23.22 -3.04 10.24
N MET A 7 -23.93 -1.99 10.65
CA MET A 7 -23.65 -0.60 10.21
C MET A 7 -24.02 0.39 11.30
N SER A 8 -23.14 0.65 12.26
CA SER A 8 -23.21 1.91 12.98
C SER A 8 -22.82 3.02 12.00
N SER A 9 -23.44 4.20 12.08
CA SER A 9 -23.13 5.36 11.22
C SER A 9 -21.62 5.70 11.19
N ASN A 10 -20.88 5.34 12.22
CA ASN A 10 -19.44 5.51 12.31
C ASN A 10 -18.67 4.65 11.30
N ASN A 11 -19.06 3.40 11.05
CA ASN A 11 -18.31 2.52 10.12
C ASN A 11 -18.44 2.94 8.66
N THR A 12 -19.55 3.60 8.27
CA THR A 12 -19.76 4.09 6.89
C THR A 12 -18.70 5.10 6.47
N ILE A 13 -18.28 5.98 7.39
CA ILE A 13 -17.23 6.97 7.10
C ILE A 13 -15.88 6.28 6.88
N GLY A 14 -15.56 5.24 7.67
CA GLY A 14 -14.36 4.43 7.48
C GLY A 14 -14.32 3.75 6.12
N ILE A 15 -15.46 3.21 5.68
CA ILE A 15 -15.63 2.59 4.36
C ILE A 15 -15.38 3.61 3.24
N ILE A 16 -15.94 4.82 3.35
CA ILE A 16 -15.73 5.88 2.36
C ILE A 16 -14.24 6.24 2.27
N TYR A 17 -13.55 6.39 3.40
CA TYR A 17 -12.12 6.66 3.41
C TYR A 17 -11.32 5.57 2.68
N ILE A 18 -11.61 4.30 2.91
CA ILE A 18 -10.91 3.21 2.22
C ILE A 18 -11.21 3.19 0.72
N ILE A 19 -12.46 3.35 0.29
CA ILE A 19 -12.81 3.36 -1.14
C ILE A 19 -12.08 4.50 -1.86
N VAL A 20 -12.05 5.71 -1.28
CA VAL A 20 -11.33 6.86 -1.83
C VAL A 20 -9.83 6.58 -1.87
N ALA A 21 -9.27 5.98 -0.83
CA ALA A 21 -7.86 5.61 -0.78
C ALA A 21 -7.51 4.61 -1.88
N MET A 22 -8.32 3.56 -2.07
CA MET A 22 -8.08 2.53 -3.07
C MET A 22 -8.17 3.06 -4.50
N ALA A 23 -9.17 3.91 -4.78
CA ALA A 23 -9.26 4.61 -6.07
C ALA A 23 -7.98 5.45 -6.34
N THR A 24 -7.55 6.21 -5.34
CA THR A 24 -6.36 7.06 -5.43
C THR A 24 -5.08 6.25 -5.60
N PHE A 25 -4.93 5.13 -4.88
CA PHE A 25 -3.79 4.23 -5.05
C PHE A 25 -3.78 3.55 -6.41
N SER A 26 -4.92 3.18 -6.97
CA SER A 26 -4.96 2.57 -8.30
C SER A 26 -4.43 3.52 -9.39
N VAL A 27 -4.78 4.82 -9.32
CA VAL A 27 -4.21 5.83 -10.21
C VAL A 27 -2.72 6.01 -9.97
N HIS A 28 -2.30 6.10 -8.71
CA HIS A 28 -0.91 6.22 -8.31
C HIS A 28 -0.05 5.07 -8.85
N ASP A 29 -0.50 3.82 -8.68
CA ASP A 29 0.23 2.62 -9.09
C ASP A 29 0.29 2.47 -10.61
N SER A 30 -0.74 2.96 -11.31
CA SER A 30 -0.74 3.05 -12.77
C SER A 30 0.30 4.03 -13.29
N ILE A 31 0.45 5.19 -12.65
CA ILE A 31 1.51 6.15 -13.00
C ILE A 31 2.88 5.51 -12.74
N LEU A 32 3.07 4.81 -11.62
CA LEU A 32 4.30 4.09 -11.33
C LEU A 32 4.63 3.09 -12.43
N LYS A 33 3.66 2.24 -12.81
CA LYS A 33 3.82 1.26 -13.89
C LYS A 33 4.18 1.91 -15.22
N PHE A 34 3.74 3.14 -15.47
CA PHE A 34 4.09 3.88 -16.66
C PHE A 34 5.54 4.38 -16.68
N ILE A 35 6.08 4.77 -15.52
CA ILE A 35 7.40 5.42 -15.42
C ILE A 35 8.52 4.53 -14.88
N PHE A 36 8.25 3.32 -14.36
CA PHE A 36 9.26 2.49 -13.65
C PHE A 36 10.51 2.19 -14.48
N GLN A 37 10.39 2.17 -15.82
CA GLN A 37 11.55 1.96 -16.69
C GLN A 37 12.49 3.17 -16.78
N LYS A 38 12.12 4.35 -16.26
CA LYS A 38 12.87 5.61 -16.40
C LYS A 38 13.32 6.21 -15.07
N VAL A 39 12.92 5.61 -13.96
CA VAL A 39 13.16 6.14 -12.61
C VAL A 39 13.52 5.01 -11.65
N SER A 40 14.28 5.30 -10.58
CA SER A 40 14.58 4.34 -9.53
C SER A 40 13.40 4.20 -8.57
N LEU A 41 13.19 2.97 -8.06
CA LEU A 41 12.18 2.67 -7.04
C LEU A 41 12.25 3.62 -5.84
N TYR A 42 13.44 3.78 -5.27
CA TYR A 42 13.60 4.57 -4.04
C TYR A 42 13.62 6.08 -4.31
N GLU A 43 13.95 6.52 -5.53
CA GLU A 43 13.76 7.91 -5.96
C GLU A 43 12.27 8.27 -5.98
N ILE A 44 11.41 7.40 -6.52
CA ILE A 44 9.96 7.59 -6.46
C ILE A 44 9.49 7.65 -5.01
N TYR A 45 9.94 6.71 -4.17
CA TYR A 45 9.58 6.70 -2.75
C TYR A 45 9.94 8.01 -2.06
N PHE A 46 11.16 8.49 -2.28
CA PHE A 46 11.64 9.75 -1.71
C PHE A 46 10.77 10.92 -2.19
N GLY A 47 10.68 11.12 -3.51
CA GLY A 47 10.01 12.27 -4.10
C GLY A 47 8.53 12.34 -3.73
N ARG A 48 7.78 11.24 -3.90
CA ARG A 48 6.36 11.20 -3.54
C ARG A 48 6.12 11.41 -2.04
N THR A 49 6.98 10.82 -1.18
CA THR A 49 6.82 10.94 0.27
C THR A 49 7.16 12.35 0.75
N PHE A 50 8.19 12.97 0.18
CA PHE A 50 8.55 14.35 0.48
C PHE A 50 7.41 15.31 0.13
N ILE A 51 6.81 15.16 -1.06
CA ILE A 51 5.68 15.99 -1.49
C ILE A 51 4.44 15.70 -0.62
N ALA A 52 4.15 14.43 -0.33
CA ALA A 52 3.03 14.09 0.54
C ALA A 52 3.19 14.64 1.96
N ALA A 53 4.40 14.60 2.51
CA ALA A 53 4.72 15.19 3.81
C ALA A 53 4.52 16.70 3.83
N THR A 54 5.03 17.41 2.81
CA THR A 54 4.88 18.87 2.70
C THR A 54 3.43 19.30 2.55
N LEU A 55 2.65 18.61 1.72
CA LEU A 55 1.21 18.86 1.55
C LEU A 55 0.43 18.58 2.84
N SER A 56 0.74 17.47 3.52
CA SER A 56 0.12 17.13 4.80
C SER A 56 0.46 18.16 5.88
N ALA A 57 1.71 18.61 5.94
CA ALA A 57 2.14 19.67 6.85
C ALA A 57 1.44 21.01 6.55
N ALA A 58 1.38 21.42 5.28
CA ALA A 58 0.67 22.62 4.84
C ALA A 58 -0.81 22.58 5.23
N PHE A 59 -1.48 21.44 5.00
CA PHE A 59 -2.86 21.23 5.42
C PHE A 59 -3.05 21.43 6.92
N LEU A 60 -2.18 20.85 7.74
CA LEU A 60 -2.27 20.95 9.20
C LEU A 60 -2.06 22.38 9.69
N LEU A 61 -1.13 23.13 9.06
CA LEU A 61 -0.89 24.54 9.37
C LEU A 61 -2.10 25.43 9.03
N ILE A 62 -2.71 25.23 7.84
CA ILE A 62 -3.88 25.97 7.38
C ILE A 62 -5.07 25.73 8.32
N TYR A 63 -5.32 24.48 8.68
CA TYR A 63 -6.45 24.12 9.54
C TYR A 63 -6.15 24.22 11.05
N LYS A 64 -4.98 24.78 11.42
CA LYS A 64 -4.54 25.00 12.81
C LYS A 64 -4.67 23.73 13.67
N LYS A 65 -4.47 22.56 13.09
CA LYS A 65 -4.46 21.29 13.82
C LYS A 65 -3.15 21.19 14.62
N LYS A 66 -3.26 20.87 15.90
CA LYS A 66 -2.08 20.61 16.73
C LYS A 66 -1.47 19.29 16.33
N ILE A 67 -0.18 19.31 15.96
CA ILE A 67 0.61 18.09 15.77
C ILE A 67 1.27 17.78 17.10
N ILE A 68 1.08 16.60 17.62
CA ILE A 68 1.84 16.09 18.74
C ILE A 68 3.08 15.42 18.17
N PHE A 69 4.25 16.09 18.25
CA PHE A 69 5.50 15.59 17.70
C PHE A 69 6.12 14.42 18.48
N ILE A 70 5.52 14.02 19.59
CA ILE A 70 6.05 12.96 20.45
C ILE A 70 5.09 11.77 20.38
N THR A 71 5.55 10.69 19.73
CA THR A 71 4.82 9.41 19.76
C THR A 71 4.99 8.73 21.11
N ARG A 72 3.95 8.08 21.59
CA ARG A 72 4.00 7.21 22.78
C ARG A 72 4.57 5.81 22.45
N TYR A 73 4.70 5.47 21.18
CA TYR A 73 5.11 4.15 20.70
C TYR A 73 6.26 4.22 19.68
N PRO A 74 7.47 4.73 20.05
CA PRO A 74 8.54 4.96 19.08
C PRO A 74 9.00 3.68 18.36
N ILE A 75 9.15 2.57 19.08
CA ILE A 75 9.58 1.30 18.50
C ILE A 75 8.51 0.73 17.56
N LEU A 76 7.25 0.71 17.98
CA LEU A 76 6.15 0.21 17.13
C LEU A 76 5.96 1.08 15.90
N SER A 77 6.12 2.39 16.02
CA SER A 77 6.08 3.31 14.87
C SER A 77 7.21 3.03 13.89
N LEU A 78 8.43 2.75 14.37
CA LEU A 78 9.57 2.36 13.52
C LEU A 78 9.29 1.03 12.81
N ILE A 79 8.91 0.00 13.55
CA ILE A 79 8.60 -1.33 12.98
C ILE A 79 7.49 -1.22 11.94
N ARG A 80 6.41 -0.49 12.23
CA ARG A 80 5.30 -0.25 11.32
C ARG A 80 5.75 0.33 9.99
N VAL A 81 6.59 1.37 10.03
CA VAL A 81 7.06 2.05 8.81
C VAL A 81 8.02 1.17 8.02
N ILE A 82 8.90 0.42 8.67
CA ILE A 82 9.79 -0.55 8.00
C ILE A 82 8.96 -1.63 7.30
N LEU A 83 7.95 -2.19 7.97
CA LEU A 83 7.06 -3.19 7.37
C LEU A 83 6.32 -2.62 6.15
N HIS A 84 5.81 -1.38 6.26
CA HIS A 84 5.14 -0.71 5.15
C HIS A 84 6.08 -0.43 3.98
N PHE A 85 7.30 0.03 4.26
CA PHE A 85 8.33 0.29 3.26
C PHE A 85 8.70 -0.99 2.50
N LEU A 86 8.91 -2.10 3.21
CA LEU A 86 9.18 -3.41 2.62
C LEU A 86 7.98 -3.90 1.80
N ALA A 87 6.75 -3.77 2.34
CA ALA A 87 5.53 -4.19 1.66
C ALA A 87 5.40 -3.54 0.28
N PHE A 88 5.45 -2.22 0.21
CA PHE A 88 5.29 -1.52 -1.06
C PHE A 88 6.50 -1.67 -1.98
N SER A 89 7.73 -1.83 -1.44
CA SER A 89 8.89 -2.18 -2.28
C SER A 89 8.65 -3.51 -3.00
N MET A 90 8.13 -4.53 -2.31
CA MET A 90 7.80 -5.82 -2.91
C MET A 90 6.68 -5.71 -3.95
N PHE A 91 5.64 -4.92 -3.67
CA PHE A 91 4.56 -4.68 -4.61
C PHE A 91 5.07 -3.99 -5.88
N PHE A 92 5.82 -2.91 -5.75
CA PHE A 92 6.32 -2.15 -6.89
C PHE A 92 7.33 -2.94 -7.73
N ILE A 93 8.18 -3.74 -7.07
CA ILE A 93 9.06 -4.69 -7.77
C ILE A 93 8.22 -5.69 -8.56
N SER A 94 7.11 -6.18 -8.03
CA SER A 94 6.26 -7.12 -8.76
C SER A 94 5.64 -6.54 -10.03
N LEU A 95 5.39 -5.23 -10.08
CA LEU A 95 4.86 -4.54 -11.26
C LEU A 95 5.84 -4.49 -12.44
N THR A 96 7.11 -4.81 -12.24
CA THR A 96 8.10 -4.89 -13.34
C THR A 96 7.90 -6.12 -14.23
N TYR A 97 7.23 -7.16 -13.75
CA TYR A 97 7.01 -8.43 -14.47
C TYR A 97 5.55 -8.93 -14.40
N LEU A 98 4.71 -8.41 -13.50
CA LEU A 98 3.29 -8.72 -13.44
C LEU A 98 2.44 -7.58 -14.02
N SER A 99 1.28 -7.92 -14.57
CA SER A 99 0.26 -6.89 -14.86
C SER A 99 -0.26 -6.29 -13.56
N LEU A 100 -0.76 -5.06 -13.63
CA LEU A 100 -1.33 -4.37 -12.46
C LEU A 100 -2.48 -5.18 -11.86
N ALA A 101 -3.33 -5.76 -12.71
CA ALA A 101 -4.46 -6.58 -12.29
C ALA A 101 -4.02 -7.84 -11.52
N VAL A 102 -3.01 -8.57 -12.01
CA VAL A 102 -2.50 -9.79 -11.37
C VAL A 102 -1.81 -9.45 -10.04
N ALA A 103 -0.94 -8.44 -10.00
CA ALA A 103 -0.28 -8.02 -8.76
C ALA A 103 -1.31 -7.59 -7.70
N THR A 104 -2.33 -6.82 -8.10
CA THR A 104 -3.43 -6.39 -7.22
C THR A 104 -4.26 -7.57 -6.72
N ALA A 105 -4.57 -8.52 -7.60
CA ALA A 105 -5.35 -9.71 -7.22
C ALA A 105 -4.61 -10.57 -6.17
N LEU A 106 -3.29 -10.73 -6.30
CA LEU A 106 -2.47 -11.41 -5.30
C LEU A 106 -2.37 -10.62 -3.98
N TYR A 107 -2.28 -9.28 -4.08
CA TYR A 107 -2.33 -8.40 -2.91
C TYR A 107 -3.65 -8.54 -2.13
N PHE A 108 -4.73 -9.02 -2.73
CA PHE A 108 -6.01 -9.27 -2.04
C PHE A 108 -5.99 -10.37 -1.01
N SER A 109 -4.89 -11.06 -0.81
CA SER A 109 -4.66 -11.82 0.41
C SER A 109 -4.59 -10.93 1.66
N THR A 110 -4.49 -9.59 1.53
CA THR A 110 -4.45 -8.62 2.64
C THR A 110 -5.61 -8.78 3.63
N PRO A 111 -6.89 -8.83 3.25
CA PRO A 111 -7.98 -8.99 4.20
C PRO A 111 -7.93 -10.30 5.00
N PHE A 112 -7.32 -11.34 4.44
CA PHE A 112 -7.05 -12.58 5.16
C PHE A 112 -6.06 -12.34 6.31
N PHE A 113 -4.88 -11.79 6.01
CA PHE A 113 -3.89 -11.46 7.03
C PHE A 113 -4.42 -10.45 8.04
N MET A 114 -5.14 -9.41 7.59
CA MET A 114 -5.80 -8.44 8.46
C MET A 114 -6.75 -9.11 9.46
N SER A 115 -7.54 -10.08 9.00
CA SER A 115 -8.48 -10.79 9.87
C SER A 115 -7.75 -11.65 10.89
N ILE A 116 -6.68 -12.33 10.50
CA ILE A 116 -5.84 -13.09 11.45
C ILE A 116 -5.27 -12.14 12.52
N PHE A 117 -4.66 -11.03 12.11
CA PHE A 117 -4.04 -10.08 13.04
C PHE A 117 -5.08 -9.33 13.89
N ALA A 118 -6.24 -9.00 13.33
CA ALA A 118 -7.34 -8.42 14.10
C ALA A 118 -7.81 -9.36 15.22
N ARG A 119 -7.90 -10.66 14.95
CA ARG A 119 -8.25 -11.66 15.96
C ARG A 119 -7.15 -11.86 16.99
N THR A 120 -5.88 -12.01 16.56
CA THR A 120 -4.77 -12.40 17.43
C THR A 120 -4.16 -11.24 18.19
N LEU A 121 -4.06 -10.06 17.60
CA LEU A 121 -3.39 -8.89 18.17
C LEU A 121 -4.36 -7.82 18.69
N LEU A 122 -5.56 -7.70 18.11
CA LEU A 122 -6.55 -6.71 18.52
C LEU A 122 -7.72 -7.32 19.32
N ASN A 123 -7.75 -8.65 19.49
CA ASN A 123 -8.84 -9.38 20.13
C ASN A 123 -10.22 -9.11 19.49
N GLU A 124 -10.27 -8.73 18.20
CA GLU A 124 -11.55 -8.55 17.49
C GLU A 124 -12.24 -9.90 17.27
N THR A 125 -13.56 -9.95 17.49
CA THR A 125 -14.35 -11.14 17.21
C THR A 125 -14.66 -11.23 15.71
N ILE A 126 -14.21 -12.31 15.07
CA ILE A 126 -14.45 -12.56 13.65
C ILE A 126 -15.50 -13.65 13.51
N GLY A 127 -16.66 -13.28 12.94
CA GLY A 127 -17.75 -14.22 12.70
C GLY A 127 -17.43 -15.22 11.58
N TYR A 128 -18.10 -16.39 11.59
CA TYR A 128 -17.88 -17.46 10.62
C TYR A 128 -18.06 -17.03 9.15
N ARG A 129 -18.98 -16.09 8.88
CA ARG A 129 -19.21 -15.55 7.52
C ARG A 129 -17.97 -14.88 6.94
N ARG A 130 -17.18 -14.21 7.77
CA ARG A 130 -15.90 -13.61 7.35
C ARG A 130 -14.87 -14.67 7.04
N TRP A 131 -14.78 -15.73 7.87
CA TRP A 131 -13.87 -16.84 7.59
C TRP A 131 -14.21 -17.54 6.28
N LEU A 132 -15.49 -17.70 5.95
CA LEU A 132 -15.91 -18.23 4.66
C LEU A 132 -15.51 -17.30 3.51
N ALA A 133 -15.74 -15.98 3.63
CA ALA A 133 -15.34 -15.01 2.60
C ALA A 133 -13.81 -15.02 2.37
N ILE A 134 -13.03 -15.10 3.44
CA ILE A 134 -11.57 -15.25 3.40
C ILE A 134 -11.17 -16.53 2.67
N PHE A 135 -11.80 -17.64 2.97
CA PHE A 135 -11.52 -18.93 2.33
C PHE A 135 -11.79 -18.88 0.81
N PHE A 136 -12.92 -18.31 0.41
CA PHE A 136 -13.23 -18.13 -1.02
C PHE A 136 -12.27 -17.15 -1.71
N GLY A 137 -11.87 -16.07 -1.04
CA GLY A 137 -10.84 -15.17 -1.54
C GLY A 137 -9.50 -15.88 -1.77
N PHE A 138 -9.11 -16.80 -0.88
CA PHE A 138 -7.90 -17.60 -1.04
C PHE A 138 -7.97 -18.59 -2.22
N ILE A 139 -9.16 -19.16 -2.48
CA ILE A 139 -9.40 -19.97 -3.68
C ILE A 139 -9.20 -19.11 -4.94
N GLY A 140 -9.69 -17.86 -4.94
CA GLY A 140 -9.46 -16.93 -6.04
C GLY A 140 -7.96 -16.66 -6.27
N VAL A 141 -7.20 -16.38 -5.22
CA VAL A 141 -5.75 -16.23 -5.30
C VAL A 141 -5.07 -17.48 -5.87
N TYR A 142 -5.48 -18.67 -5.44
CA TYR A 142 -4.96 -19.93 -5.95
C TYR A 142 -5.24 -20.12 -7.45
N ILE A 143 -6.45 -19.77 -7.91
CA ILE A 143 -6.83 -19.84 -9.33
C ILE A 143 -5.99 -18.88 -10.18
N ILE A 144 -5.72 -17.67 -9.67
CA ILE A 144 -4.92 -16.66 -10.36
C ILE A 144 -3.45 -17.10 -10.45
N LEU A 145 -2.90 -17.60 -9.36
CA LEU A 145 -1.52 -18.11 -9.33
C LEU A 145 -1.30 -19.25 -10.30
N ASN A 146 -2.36 -20.04 -10.57
CA ASN A 146 -2.32 -21.23 -11.44
C ASN A 146 -1.01 -22.03 -11.26
N PRO A 147 -0.72 -22.55 -10.05
CA PRO A 147 0.57 -23.13 -9.73
C PRO A 147 0.72 -24.49 -10.43
N ASN A 148 1.13 -24.46 -11.71
CA ASN A 148 1.75 -25.64 -12.29
C ASN A 148 3.09 -25.78 -11.59
N LEU A 149 3.28 -26.86 -10.85
CA LEU A 149 4.49 -27.10 -10.04
C LEU A 149 5.79 -27.08 -10.84
N SER A 150 5.72 -27.22 -12.18
CA SER A 150 6.86 -27.14 -13.10
C SER A 150 7.30 -25.69 -13.42
N ASP A 151 6.41 -24.69 -13.31
CA ASP A 151 6.64 -23.33 -13.81
C ASP A 151 6.40 -22.27 -12.72
N PHE A 152 6.40 -22.67 -11.44
CA PHE A 152 6.15 -21.73 -10.33
C PHE A 152 7.31 -20.75 -10.17
N ASP A 153 7.09 -19.49 -10.52
CA ASP A 153 8.05 -18.42 -10.28
C ASP A 153 7.86 -17.86 -8.85
N PHE A 154 8.90 -18.00 -8.02
CA PHE A 154 8.94 -17.44 -6.66
C PHE A 154 8.68 -15.94 -6.61
N LYS A 155 8.90 -15.22 -7.71
CA LYS A 155 8.59 -13.78 -7.81
C LYS A 155 7.11 -13.48 -7.58
N ASN A 156 6.21 -14.42 -7.92
CA ASN A 156 4.76 -14.30 -7.68
C ASN A 156 4.40 -14.25 -6.18
N LEU A 157 5.32 -14.63 -5.30
CA LEU A 157 5.13 -14.49 -3.84
C LEU A 157 5.31 -13.04 -3.35
N LEU A 158 5.95 -12.15 -4.12
CA LEU A 158 6.20 -10.78 -3.67
C LEU A 158 4.92 -10.01 -3.32
N PRO A 159 3.84 -10.04 -4.13
CA PRO A 159 2.58 -9.39 -3.74
C PRO A 159 1.93 -10.02 -2.49
N LEU A 160 2.11 -11.32 -2.25
CA LEU A 160 1.60 -11.99 -1.05
C LEU A 160 2.38 -11.55 0.21
N LEU A 161 3.71 -11.42 0.10
CA LEU A 161 4.54 -10.88 1.18
C LEU A 161 4.23 -9.39 1.43
N CYS A 162 3.96 -8.64 0.37
CA CYS A 162 3.43 -7.28 0.49
C CYS A 162 2.16 -7.26 1.34
N ALA A 163 1.19 -8.10 1.00
CA ALA A 163 -0.08 -8.19 1.71
C ALA A 163 0.10 -8.53 3.20
N LEU A 164 1.00 -9.45 3.53
CA LEU A 164 1.34 -9.82 4.90
C LEU A 164 1.93 -8.64 5.68
N PHE A 165 2.97 -8.00 5.14
CA PHE A 165 3.66 -6.89 5.82
C PHE A 165 2.80 -5.64 5.93
N TYR A 166 2.01 -5.34 4.90
CA TYR A 166 1.03 -4.26 4.94
C TYR A 166 -0.04 -4.51 6.01
N ALA A 167 -0.61 -5.72 6.06
CA ALA A 167 -1.60 -6.08 7.06
C ALA A 167 -1.07 -5.93 8.48
N LEU A 168 0.17 -6.35 8.73
CA LEU A 168 0.81 -6.19 10.03
C LEU A 168 1.06 -4.72 10.36
N SER A 169 1.53 -3.93 9.38
CA SER A 169 1.73 -2.48 9.54
C SER A 169 0.43 -1.76 9.89
N MET A 170 -0.68 -2.06 9.22
CA MET A 170 -1.99 -1.44 9.51
C MET A 170 -2.57 -1.90 10.85
N THR A 171 -2.31 -3.14 11.26
CA THR A 171 -2.68 -3.63 12.60
C THR A 171 -1.91 -2.87 13.68
N ILE A 172 -0.62 -2.61 13.50
CA ILE A 172 0.18 -1.77 14.42
C ILE A 172 -0.36 -0.33 14.43
N THR A 173 -0.80 0.21 13.27
CA THR A 173 -1.46 1.51 13.20
C THR A 173 -2.69 1.56 14.11
N LYS A 174 -3.48 0.49 14.14
CA LYS A 174 -4.64 0.39 15.03
C LYS A 174 -4.22 0.29 16.51
N ILE A 175 -3.22 -0.50 16.83
CA ILE A 175 -2.69 -0.63 18.20
C ILE A 175 -2.21 0.72 18.73
N THR A 176 -1.47 1.47 17.91
CA THR A 176 -0.90 2.76 18.34
C THR A 176 -1.90 3.90 18.38
N SER A 177 -3.08 3.72 17.77
CA SER A 177 -4.13 4.76 17.71
C SER A 177 -4.85 5.04 19.04
N ASP A 178 -4.57 4.25 20.09
CA ASP A 178 -5.10 4.49 21.42
C ASP A 178 -4.51 5.75 22.09
N LYS A 179 -3.25 6.09 21.75
CA LYS A 179 -2.51 7.22 22.33
C LYS A 179 -1.97 8.20 21.29
N ASP A 180 -1.71 7.75 20.06
CA ASP A 180 -1.22 8.58 18.97
C ASP A 180 -2.37 8.89 18.01
N ASP A 181 -2.61 10.18 17.76
CA ASP A 181 -3.58 10.57 16.76
C ASP A 181 -3.13 10.24 15.33
N THR A 182 -4.05 10.28 14.38
CA THR A 182 -3.79 9.96 12.97
C THR A 182 -2.67 10.83 12.38
N TYR A 183 -2.59 12.11 12.76
CA TYR A 183 -1.61 13.03 12.18
C TYR A 183 -0.21 12.81 12.74
N THR A 184 -0.11 12.48 14.04
CA THR A 184 1.14 12.03 14.67
C THR A 184 1.66 10.78 13.98
N GLN A 185 0.79 9.80 13.74
CA GLN A 185 1.14 8.57 13.04
C GLN A 185 1.61 8.82 11.60
N LEU A 186 0.95 9.71 10.84
CA LEU A 186 1.35 10.11 9.49
C LEU A 186 2.69 10.85 9.50
N PHE A 187 2.91 11.74 10.46
CA PHE A 187 4.18 12.46 10.61
C PHE A 187 5.35 11.49 10.74
N TYR A 188 5.28 10.54 11.68
CA TYR A 188 6.30 9.51 11.85
C TYR A 188 6.45 8.63 10.62
N PHE A 189 5.36 8.29 9.95
CA PHE A 189 5.39 7.53 8.71
C PHE A 189 6.21 8.24 7.63
N TYR A 190 5.96 9.52 7.39
CA TYR A 190 6.70 10.28 6.37
C TYR A 190 8.17 10.48 6.75
N ILE A 191 8.46 10.90 7.98
CA ILE A 191 9.84 11.16 8.42
C ILE A 191 10.70 9.90 8.35
N ILE A 192 10.23 8.79 8.89
CA ILE A 192 10.99 7.53 8.88
C ILE A 192 11.15 7.03 7.44
N THR A 193 10.10 7.12 6.60
CA THR A 193 10.22 6.73 5.17
C THR A 193 11.26 7.56 4.45
N ILE A 194 11.31 8.88 4.67
CA ILE A 194 12.33 9.76 4.08
C ILE A 194 13.73 9.35 4.54
N ILE A 195 13.91 9.05 5.84
CA ILE A 195 15.20 8.58 6.36
C ILE A 195 15.61 7.26 5.71
N LEU A 196 14.70 6.31 5.57
CA LEU A 196 14.97 5.05 4.88
C LEU A 196 15.35 5.27 3.41
N CYS A 197 14.69 6.19 2.72
CA CYS A 197 15.04 6.55 1.35
C CYS A 197 16.44 7.19 1.26
N PHE A 198 16.83 8.03 2.22
CA PHE A 198 18.20 8.57 2.26
C PHE A 198 19.24 7.45 2.45
N ILE A 199 18.97 6.48 3.30
CA ILE A 199 19.86 5.32 3.45
C ILE A 199 19.99 4.58 2.10
N MET A 200 18.87 4.36 1.41
CA MET A 200 18.89 3.73 0.07
C MET A 200 19.62 4.57 -0.97
N TYR A 201 19.53 5.89 -0.91
CA TYR A 201 20.28 6.79 -1.78
C TYR A 201 21.80 6.62 -1.61
N PHE A 202 22.30 6.61 -0.36
CA PHE A 202 23.73 6.43 -0.10
C PHE A 202 24.25 5.06 -0.53
N VAL A 203 23.40 4.02 -0.48
CA VAL A 203 23.80 2.67 -0.85
C VAL A 203 23.68 2.42 -2.36
N PHE A 204 22.61 2.89 -2.99
CA PHE A 204 22.21 2.52 -4.36
C PHE A 204 22.09 3.70 -5.32
N GLY A 205 22.02 4.94 -4.84
CA GLY A 205 21.66 6.10 -5.65
C GLY A 205 22.68 6.52 -6.71
N SER A 206 23.92 6.04 -6.61
CA SER A 206 25.02 6.36 -7.55
C SER A 206 24.98 5.54 -8.85
N GLY A 207 24.04 4.57 -8.99
CA GLY A 207 23.96 3.70 -10.16
C GLY A 207 25.09 2.66 -10.29
N GLN A 208 25.95 2.53 -9.29
CA GLN A 208 27.10 1.60 -9.34
C GLN A 208 26.70 0.12 -9.51
N PHE A 209 25.47 -0.23 -9.17
CA PHE A 209 24.91 -1.57 -9.30
C PHE A 209 24.00 -1.72 -10.55
N ASP A 210 23.80 -0.69 -11.35
CA ASP A 210 23.02 -0.71 -12.60
C ASP A 210 23.84 -1.32 -13.74
N LYS A 211 24.28 -2.57 -13.55
CA LYS A 211 25.16 -3.29 -14.49
C LYS A 211 24.44 -4.38 -15.28
N PHE A 212 23.19 -4.63 -15.00
CA PHE A 212 22.42 -5.72 -15.57
C PHE A 212 21.26 -5.17 -16.42
N ASP A 213 20.92 -5.86 -17.50
CA ASP A 213 19.82 -5.47 -18.39
C ASP A 213 18.43 -5.89 -17.89
N ASP A 214 18.33 -6.57 -16.74
CA ASP A 214 17.07 -6.96 -16.14
C ASP A 214 16.26 -5.73 -15.69
N PRO A 215 15.01 -5.57 -16.14
CA PRO A 215 14.17 -4.40 -15.80
C PRO A 215 13.96 -4.21 -14.30
N THR A 216 13.90 -5.30 -13.53
CA THR A 216 13.71 -5.28 -12.08
C THR A 216 14.94 -4.73 -11.37
N ILE A 217 16.13 -5.20 -11.80
CA ILE A 217 17.42 -4.76 -11.26
C ILE A 217 17.61 -3.28 -11.59
N LYS A 218 17.36 -2.87 -12.83
CA LYS A 218 17.41 -1.47 -13.24
C LYS A 218 16.44 -0.59 -12.44
N PHE A 219 15.24 -1.06 -12.14
CA PHE A 219 14.27 -0.32 -11.35
C PHE A 219 14.75 -0.09 -9.91
N ILE A 220 15.46 -1.02 -9.31
CA ILE A 220 15.97 -0.91 -7.94
C ILE A 220 17.23 -0.05 -7.87
N PHE A 221 18.20 -0.25 -8.82
CA PHE A 221 19.56 0.23 -8.71
C PHE A 221 19.92 1.35 -9.68
N ARG A 222 18.96 1.82 -10.49
CA ARG A 222 19.19 2.96 -11.40
C ARG A 222 19.69 4.17 -10.64
N GLU A 223 20.60 4.90 -11.27
CA GLU A 223 21.07 6.19 -10.78
C GLU A 223 19.88 7.17 -10.58
N TRP A 224 19.84 7.78 -9.41
CA TRP A 224 18.80 8.75 -9.08
C TRP A 224 18.97 10.02 -9.89
N PHE A 225 17.87 10.65 -10.22
CA PHE A 225 17.77 11.90 -10.98
C PHE A 225 18.32 11.84 -12.40
N SER A 226 18.67 10.66 -12.93
CA SER A 226 19.18 10.50 -14.30
C SER A 226 18.16 10.96 -15.37
N ASN A 227 16.86 10.92 -15.09
CA ASN A 227 15.78 11.34 -15.98
C ASN A 227 14.83 12.34 -15.29
N PHE A 228 15.35 13.21 -14.42
CA PHE A 228 14.55 14.05 -13.53
C PHE A 228 13.54 14.93 -14.28
N ASP A 229 13.94 15.59 -15.36
CA ASP A 229 13.06 16.48 -16.13
C ASP A 229 11.80 15.77 -16.65
N TYR A 230 11.94 14.51 -17.05
CA TYR A 230 10.81 13.71 -17.51
C TYR A 230 9.98 13.20 -16.34
N THR A 231 10.59 12.73 -15.27
CA THR A 231 9.92 12.01 -14.18
C THR A 231 9.32 12.94 -13.13
N PHE A 232 9.82 14.17 -13.00
CA PHE A 232 9.42 15.13 -11.97
C PHE A 232 7.90 15.34 -11.89
N LYS A 233 7.25 15.61 -13.03
CA LYS A 233 5.79 15.83 -13.07
C LYS A 233 4.98 14.63 -12.54
N TYR A 234 5.45 13.41 -12.83
CA TYR A 234 4.81 12.18 -12.36
C TYR A 234 5.04 11.97 -10.87
N ILE A 235 6.25 12.23 -10.38
CA ILE A 235 6.58 12.17 -8.95
C ILE A 235 5.73 13.18 -8.16
N VAL A 236 5.56 14.40 -8.68
CA VAL A 236 4.68 15.41 -8.05
C VAL A 236 3.23 14.91 -7.99
N LEU A 237 2.70 14.40 -9.09
CA LEU A 237 1.34 13.86 -9.13
C LEU A 237 1.18 12.67 -8.17
N MET A 238 2.14 11.75 -8.15
CA MET A 238 2.15 10.63 -7.20
C MET A 238 2.21 11.09 -5.75
N GLY A 239 2.95 12.16 -5.46
CA GLY A 239 3.01 12.75 -4.11
C GLY A 239 1.68 13.35 -3.66
N ILE A 240 0.95 14.04 -4.55
CA ILE A 240 -0.39 14.55 -4.28
C ILE A 240 -1.35 13.38 -3.99
N LEU A 241 -1.37 12.38 -4.87
CA LEU A 241 -2.20 11.18 -4.70
C LEU A 241 -1.85 10.43 -3.42
N ALA A 242 -0.56 10.26 -3.10
CA ALA A 242 -0.11 9.63 -1.88
C ALA A 242 -0.56 10.38 -0.61
N SER A 243 -0.54 11.71 -0.62
CA SER A 243 -1.02 12.52 0.51
C SER A 243 -2.50 12.25 0.81
N ILE A 244 -3.35 12.18 -0.22
CA ILE A 244 -4.77 11.87 -0.10
C ILE A 244 -4.96 10.43 0.38
N ALA A 245 -4.34 9.48 -0.31
CA ALA A 245 -4.51 8.05 -0.04
C ALA A 245 -4.06 7.68 1.38
N PHE A 246 -2.85 8.07 1.80
CA PHE A 246 -2.35 7.76 3.14
C PHE A 246 -3.16 8.43 4.24
N THR A 247 -3.61 9.67 4.04
CA THR A 247 -4.50 10.33 5.02
C THR A 247 -5.80 9.54 5.18
N CYS A 248 -6.40 9.08 4.09
CA CYS A 248 -7.62 8.28 4.11
C CYS A 248 -7.40 6.92 4.77
N VAL A 249 -6.34 6.19 4.39
CA VAL A 249 -6.00 4.88 4.98
C VAL A 249 -5.76 4.99 6.48
N PHE A 250 -4.91 5.94 6.90
CA PHE A 250 -4.60 6.10 8.32
C PHE A 250 -5.83 6.49 9.13
N LYS A 251 -6.70 7.38 8.62
CA LYS A 251 -7.98 7.69 9.27
C LYS A 251 -8.88 6.48 9.37
N ALA A 252 -8.97 5.68 8.32
CA ALA A 252 -9.79 4.48 8.32
C ALA A 252 -9.29 3.46 9.35
N TYR A 253 -8.01 3.12 9.35
CA TYR A 253 -7.48 2.11 10.28
C TYR A 253 -7.30 2.58 11.71
N SER A 254 -7.01 3.87 11.94
CA SER A 254 -6.92 4.41 13.30
C SER A 254 -8.26 4.46 14.02
N ASN A 255 -9.33 4.84 13.31
CA ASN A 255 -10.58 5.22 13.98
C ASN A 255 -11.71 4.17 13.86
N TYR A 256 -11.59 3.22 12.91
CA TYR A 256 -12.67 2.26 12.61
C TYR A 256 -12.19 0.81 12.75
N SER A 257 -13.12 -0.14 12.67
CA SER A 257 -12.80 -1.56 12.80
C SER A 257 -11.92 -2.03 11.63
N THR A 258 -10.73 -2.56 11.95
CA THR A 258 -9.74 -3.06 10.98
C THR A 258 -10.34 -4.15 10.10
N SER A 259 -11.08 -5.09 10.69
CA SER A 259 -11.67 -6.21 9.97
C SER A 259 -12.84 -5.83 9.05
N ILE A 260 -13.54 -4.71 9.30
CA ILE A 260 -14.58 -4.20 8.40
C ILE A 260 -13.93 -3.40 7.28
N THR A 261 -13.02 -2.51 7.65
CA THR A 261 -12.33 -1.61 6.73
C THR A 261 -11.57 -2.37 5.65
N SER A 262 -10.86 -3.44 6.02
CA SER A 262 -10.05 -4.25 5.09
C SER A 262 -10.86 -4.93 3.98
N ILE A 263 -12.13 -5.25 4.21
CA ILE A 263 -12.98 -5.85 3.17
C ILE A 263 -13.18 -4.89 1.98
N PHE A 264 -13.26 -3.59 2.26
CA PHE A 264 -13.47 -2.59 1.22
C PHE A 264 -12.19 -2.23 0.45
N GLU A 265 -11.01 -2.73 0.86
CA GLU A 265 -9.81 -2.69 0.04
C GLU A 265 -9.95 -3.49 -1.27
N TYR A 266 -10.85 -4.47 -1.32
CA TYR A 266 -11.19 -5.15 -2.58
C TYR A 266 -11.70 -4.21 -3.68
N SER A 267 -12.17 -3.01 -3.34
CA SER A 267 -12.50 -2.00 -4.34
C SER A 267 -11.32 -1.61 -5.23
N LEU A 268 -10.07 -1.82 -4.77
CA LEU A 268 -8.86 -1.57 -5.56
C LEU A 268 -8.86 -2.36 -6.88
N ILE A 269 -9.41 -3.60 -6.91
CA ILE A 269 -9.44 -4.40 -8.14
C ILE A 269 -10.31 -3.74 -9.22
N ILE A 270 -11.47 -3.22 -8.80
CA ILE A 270 -12.39 -2.57 -9.71
C ILE A 270 -11.67 -1.41 -10.40
N TRP A 271 -10.99 -0.57 -9.61
CA TRP A 271 -10.22 0.56 -10.12
C TRP A 271 -9.02 0.12 -10.96
N SER A 272 -8.29 -0.92 -10.53
CA SER A 272 -7.13 -1.46 -11.27
C SER A 272 -7.52 -2.06 -12.62
N ILE A 273 -8.66 -2.74 -12.71
CA ILE A 273 -9.19 -3.27 -13.97
C ILE A 273 -9.58 -2.12 -14.90
N ILE A 274 -10.34 -1.14 -14.40
CA ILE A 274 -10.78 0.02 -15.19
C ILE A 274 -9.56 0.76 -15.74
N ILE A 275 -8.60 1.09 -14.89
CA ILE A 275 -7.43 1.88 -15.28
C ILE A 275 -6.48 1.05 -16.14
N GLY A 276 -6.29 -0.23 -15.84
CA GLY A 276 -5.49 -1.16 -16.64
C GLY A 276 -6.01 -1.27 -18.07
N TYR A 277 -7.30 -1.37 -18.24
CA TYR A 277 -7.93 -1.40 -19.56
C TYR A 277 -7.72 -0.09 -20.34
N PHE A 278 -8.00 1.07 -19.71
CA PHE A 278 -7.92 2.36 -20.41
C PHE A 278 -6.49 2.88 -20.67
N LEU A 279 -5.53 2.56 -19.80
CA LEU A 279 -4.16 3.09 -19.90
C LEU A 279 -3.14 2.11 -20.49
N PHE A 280 -3.38 0.82 -20.39
CA PHE A 280 -2.40 -0.19 -20.77
C PHE A 280 -2.92 -1.22 -21.77
N ASP A 281 -4.19 -1.08 -22.21
CA ASP A 281 -4.90 -2.09 -23.01
C ASP A 281 -4.85 -3.51 -22.38
N ASP A 282 -4.67 -3.55 -21.04
CA ASP A 282 -4.62 -4.80 -20.28
C ASP A 282 -6.04 -5.39 -20.20
N ILE A 283 -6.36 -6.35 -21.06
CA ILE A 283 -7.63 -7.09 -20.99
C ILE A 283 -7.51 -8.12 -19.88
N PRO A 284 -8.29 -7.99 -18.78
CA PRO A 284 -8.25 -8.98 -17.71
C PRO A 284 -8.65 -10.35 -18.25
N THR A 285 -7.88 -11.37 -17.93
CA THR A 285 -8.23 -12.75 -18.28
C THR A 285 -9.46 -13.18 -17.50
N ILE A 286 -10.20 -14.17 -18.02
CA ILE A 286 -11.35 -14.75 -17.30
C ILE A 286 -10.96 -15.18 -15.89
N ARG A 287 -9.73 -15.69 -15.70
CA ARG A 287 -9.19 -16.08 -14.38
C ARG A 287 -9.01 -14.90 -13.41
N THR A 288 -8.78 -13.69 -13.93
CA THR A 288 -8.65 -12.48 -13.12
C THR A 288 -10.00 -11.88 -12.72
N ILE A 289 -11.06 -12.23 -13.46
CA ILE A 289 -12.43 -11.74 -13.22
C ILE A 289 -13.20 -12.65 -12.24
N ILE A 290 -12.91 -13.95 -12.22
CA ILE A 290 -13.50 -14.93 -11.30
C ILE A 290 -12.86 -14.84 -9.91
#